data_4358e30f70277b284d9fb2fcaaa7b1f5
#
_entry.id   4358e30f70277b284d9fb2fcaaa7b1f5
#
_cell.length_a   1.000
_cell.length_b   1.000
_cell.length_c   1.000
_cell.angle_alpha   90.00
_cell.angle_beta   90.00
_cell.angle_gamma   90.00
#
_symmetry.space_group_name_H-M   'P 1'
#
loop_
_entity.id
_entity.type
_entity.pdbx_description
1 polymer ?
#
loop_
_entity_poly.entity_id
_entity_poly.type
_entity_poly.pdbx_seq_one_letter_code
_entity_poly.pdbx_strand_id
1 'polypeptide(L)'
;MSVVNHRCAVLGKPIAHSLSPVLHNAAYHALGLDDWAYDRHEVGQDDLDGFLHGLDPSWVGLSLTMPLKKTIQPYGIPSNIWAMQLGVANTAVFDWSDMEHGRDGLPAIRLYNTDVMGIVLAIDHALSQPSSTDVAALLDAEPSEAASRRSESDRPARAVILGNGNTAMSAVAACTMALDSSIGHITIAARHPDRNLDLAADLGARLGGVTVDAMPLAEAVDKACTADLVISTLPAHAADPFARAVADAPGPAPCGILLDVVYDPRPTDLMRVWSDRGALAIGGQEMLLYQAILQVVRMVGSQSTTDLGMMDIIEQPMRQALEEAL
;
A
#
# COMPACT_ATOMS: atom_id res chain seq x y z
N MET A 1 5.08 -29.70 17.73
CA MET A 1 5.32 -28.62 16.74
C MET A 1 4.98 -29.20 15.40
N SER A 2 4.00 -28.64 14.69
CA SER A 2 3.71 -29.01 13.30
C SER A 2 4.94 -28.75 12.43
N VAL A 3 5.16 -29.60 11.45
CA VAL A 3 6.23 -29.38 10.46
C VAL A 3 5.76 -28.24 9.56
N VAL A 4 6.59 -27.20 9.40
CA VAL A 4 6.28 -26.08 8.49
C VAL A 4 6.48 -26.56 7.06
N ASN A 5 5.40 -26.58 6.27
CA ASN A 5 5.40 -27.00 4.87
C ASN A 5 5.22 -25.80 3.91
N HIS A 6 4.69 -24.68 4.42
CA HIS A 6 4.40 -23.48 3.63
C HIS A 6 5.12 -22.27 4.27
N ARG A 7 6.01 -21.65 3.52
CA ARG A 7 6.83 -20.53 3.98
C ARG A 7 6.54 -19.26 3.21
N CYS A 8 6.41 -18.18 3.95
CA CYS A 8 6.37 -16.83 3.41
C CYS A 8 7.29 -15.91 4.22
N ALA A 9 7.68 -14.80 3.67
CA ALA A 9 8.46 -13.81 4.41
C ALA A 9 8.33 -12.41 3.83
N VAL A 10 8.66 -11.41 4.63
CA VAL A 10 8.94 -10.06 4.15
C VAL A 10 10.44 -9.86 3.94
N LEU A 11 10.78 -9.31 2.78
CA LEU A 11 12.16 -8.93 2.43
C LEU A 11 12.30 -7.42 2.32
N GLY A 12 13.44 -6.91 2.82
CA GLY A 12 13.80 -5.50 2.73
C GLY A 12 15.08 -5.21 3.50
N LYS A 13 15.55 -3.95 3.45
CA LYS A 13 16.75 -3.52 4.19
C LYS A 13 16.64 -2.03 4.52
N PRO A 14 16.56 -1.66 5.84
CA PRO A 14 16.43 -2.54 7.01
C PRO A 14 15.05 -3.19 7.14
N ILE A 15 14.92 -4.32 7.88
CA ILE A 15 13.66 -5.07 8.01
C ILE A 15 13.28 -5.41 9.47
N ALA A 16 14.17 -5.16 10.42
CA ALA A 16 14.00 -5.60 11.80
C ALA A 16 12.69 -5.16 12.47
N HIS A 17 12.18 -3.99 12.09
CA HIS A 17 10.96 -3.37 12.66
C HIS A 17 9.68 -3.73 11.91
N SER A 18 9.74 -4.61 10.90
CA SER A 18 8.53 -4.99 10.15
C SER A 18 7.54 -5.76 11.02
N LEU A 19 6.28 -5.31 11.02
CA LEU A 19 5.16 -5.98 11.70
C LEU A 19 4.45 -7.00 10.81
N SER A 20 4.88 -7.18 9.56
CA SER A 20 4.28 -8.17 8.64
C SER A 20 4.25 -9.59 9.23
N PRO A 21 5.29 -10.10 9.94
CA PRO A 21 5.21 -11.44 10.56
C PRO A 21 4.09 -11.57 11.59
N VAL A 22 3.83 -10.52 12.37
CA VAL A 22 2.73 -10.51 13.36
C VAL A 22 1.39 -10.64 12.65
N LEU A 23 1.16 -9.82 11.62
CA LEU A 23 -0.08 -9.82 10.85
C LEU A 23 -0.33 -11.16 10.14
N HIS A 24 0.63 -11.65 9.37
CA HIS A 24 0.45 -12.85 8.56
C HIS A 24 0.30 -14.11 9.41
N ASN A 25 1.08 -14.27 10.48
CA ASN A 25 0.93 -15.42 11.37
C ASN A 25 -0.41 -15.39 12.13
N ALA A 26 -0.94 -14.21 12.48
CA ALA A 26 -2.29 -14.09 13.03
C ALA A 26 -3.36 -14.53 12.04
N ALA A 27 -3.21 -14.17 10.76
CA ALA A 27 -4.09 -14.63 9.69
C ALA A 27 -4.03 -16.15 9.50
N TYR A 28 -2.82 -16.73 9.45
CA TYR A 28 -2.64 -18.17 9.30
C TYR A 28 -3.28 -18.94 10.46
N HIS A 29 -3.10 -18.45 11.68
CA HIS A 29 -3.76 -19.03 12.85
C HIS A 29 -5.30 -18.98 12.76
N ALA A 30 -5.86 -17.83 12.36
CA ALA A 30 -7.30 -17.65 12.19
C ALA A 30 -7.90 -18.57 11.11
N LEU A 31 -7.11 -18.89 10.08
CA LEU A 31 -7.48 -19.79 8.99
C LEU A 31 -7.24 -21.28 9.32
N GLY A 32 -6.66 -21.60 10.49
CA GLY A 32 -6.29 -22.98 10.86
C GLY A 32 -5.13 -23.55 10.03
N LEU A 33 -4.25 -22.69 9.50
CA LEU A 33 -3.11 -23.08 8.69
C LEU A 33 -1.88 -23.35 9.59
N ASP A 34 -1.91 -24.45 10.35
CA ASP A 34 -0.91 -24.77 11.37
C ASP A 34 0.48 -25.15 10.81
N ASP A 35 0.60 -25.40 9.52
CA ASP A 35 1.83 -25.73 8.82
C ASP A 35 2.39 -24.57 7.98
N TRP A 36 1.82 -23.37 8.14
CA TRP A 36 2.29 -22.13 7.53
C TRP A 36 3.13 -21.31 8.50
N ALA A 37 4.16 -20.64 7.97
CA ALA A 37 4.97 -19.71 8.75
C ALA A 37 5.33 -18.49 7.91
N TYR A 38 5.35 -17.34 8.57
CA TYR A 38 5.78 -16.08 7.96
C TYR A 38 6.90 -15.45 8.78
N ASP A 39 8.04 -15.21 8.13
CA ASP A 39 9.24 -14.65 8.73
C ASP A 39 9.64 -13.30 8.10
N ARG A 40 10.79 -12.77 8.51
CA ARG A 40 11.45 -11.61 7.91
C ARG A 40 12.91 -11.92 7.63
N HIS A 41 13.39 -11.47 6.46
CA HIS A 41 14.79 -11.60 6.09
C HIS A 41 15.34 -10.25 5.60
N GLU A 42 16.50 -9.86 6.11
CA GLU A 42 17.19 -8.68 5.63
C GLU A 42 17.87 -8.99 4.30
N VAL A 43 17.29 -8.44 3.21
CA VAL A 43 17.76 -8.65 1.85
C VAL A 43 17.88 -7.30 1.15
N GLY A 44 19.06 -6.97 0.65
CA GLY A 44 19.33 -5.81 -0.18
C GLY A 44 19.13 -6.10 -1.68
N GLN A 45 19.34 -5.08 -2.53
CA GLN A 45 19.18 -5.23 -3.98
C GLN A 45 20.15 -6.28 -4.55
N ASP A 46 21.40 -6.25 -4.08
CA ASP A 46 22.48 -7.12 -4.58
C ASP A 46 22.34 -8.56 -4.05
N ASP A 47 21.57 -8.76 -2.97
CA ASP A 47 21.39 -10.05 -2.32
C ASP A 47 20.16 -10.81 -2.84
N LEU A 48 19.25 -10.12 -3.55
CA LEU A 48 17.95 -10.67 -3.95
C LEU A 48 18.07 -11.90 -4.85
N ASP A 49 18.96 -11.85 -5.83
CA ASP A 49 19.18 -12.95 -6.77
C ASP A 49 19.58 -14.25 -6.07
N GLY A 50 20.60 -14.16 -5.20
CA GLY A 50 21.07 -15.30 -4.40
C GLY A 50 20.01 -15.82 -3.43
N PHE A 51 19.19 -14.92 -2.85
CA PHE A 51 18.08 -15.31 -1.98
C PHE A 51 17.05 -16.12 -2.76
N LEU A 52 16.60 -15.64 -3.93
CA LEU A 52 15.58 -16.31 -4.76
C LEU A 52 16.05 -17.71 -5.20
N HIS A 53 17.31 -17.87 -5.63
CA HIS A 53 17.86 -19.17 -6.03
C HIS A 53 18.11 -20.14 -4.86
N GLY A 54 18.07 -19.65 -3.62
CA GLY A 54 18.15 -20.48 -2.41
C GLY A 54 16.80 -21.02 -1.94
N LEU A 55 15.69 -20.66 -2.59
CA LEU A 55 14.34 -21.09 -2.22
C LEU A 55 14.08 -22.52 -2.70
N ASP A 56 13.16 -23.20 -2.01
CA ASP A 56 12.66 -24.53 -2.33
C ASP A 56 11.12 -24.52 -2.46
N PRO A 57 10.48 -25.63 -2.91
CA PRO A 57 9.04 -25.68 -3.10
C PRO A 57 8.17 -25.45 -1.86
N SER A 58 8.75 -25.35 -0.66
CA SER A 58 8.00 -24.94 0.53
C SER A 58 7.68 -23.43 0.55
N TRP A 59 8.36 -22.64 -0.26
CA TRP A 59 8.12 -21.20 -0.33
C TRP A 59 6.93 -20.87 -1.23
N VAL A 60 5.93 -20.22 -0.64
CA VAL A 60 4.68 -19.82 -1.32
C VAL A 60 4.74 -18.39 -1.82
N GLY A 61 5.33 -17.48 -1.05
CA GLY A 61 5.36 -16.08 -1.45
C GLY A 61 6.25 -15.20 -0.59
N LEU A 62 6.47 -13.99 -1.10
CA LEU A 62 7.26 -12.95 -0.44
C LEU A 62 6.52 -11.62 -0.45
N SER A 63 6.56 -10.92 0.67
CA SER A 63 6.27 -9.48 0.68
C SER A 63 7.58 -8.70 0.49
N LEU A 64 7.52 -7.62 -0.23
CA LEU A 64 8.68 -6.84 -0.64
C LEU A 64 8.54 -5.39 -0.19
N THR A 65 9.50 -4.90 0.58
CA THR A 65 9.59 -3.49 0.92
C THR A 65 10.87 -2.85 0.37
N MET A 66 11.18 -1.65 0.79
CA MET A 66 12.39 -0.95 0.34
C MET A 66 13.66 -1.79 0.60
N PRO A 67 14.56 -1.94 -0.40
CA PRO A 67 14.53 -1.31 -1.72
C PRO A 67 13.97 -2.21 -2.84
N LEU A 68 13.29 -3.31 -2.52
CA LEU A 68 13.08 -4.45 -3.42
C LEU A 68 11.87 -4.35 -4.36
N LYS A 69 10.89 -3.46 -4.09
CA LYS A 69 9.64 -3.36 -4.87
C LYS A 69 9.83 -3.19 -6.38
N LYS A 70 10.94 -2.55 -6.79
CA LYS A 70 11.31 -2.39 -8.19
C LYS A 70 12.32 -3.46 -8.65
N THR A 71 13.21 -3.88 -7.76
CA THR A 71 14.28 -4.85 -8.04
C THR A 71 13.72 -6.22 -8.42
N ILE A 72 12.55 -6.60 -7.89
CA ILE A 72 11.91 -7.89 -8.18
C ILE A 72 11.34 -7.99 -9.60
N GLN A 73 11.09 -6.87 -10.29
CA GLN A 73 10.39 -6.87 -11.59
C GLN A 73 11.01 -7.79 -12.65
N PRO A 74 12.35 -7.89 -12.81
CA PRO A 74 12.94 -8.80 -13.81
C PRO A 74 12.72 -10.28 -13.52
N TYR A 75 12.34 -10.66 -12.29
CA TYR A 75 12.21 -12.05 -11.87
C TYR A 75 10.81 -12.62 -12.02
N GLY A 76 9.79 -11.78 -12.24
CA GLY A 76 8.42 -12.24 -12.27
C GLY A 76 7.54 -11.52 -13.28
N ILE A 77 6.29 -11.95 -13.33
CA ILE A 77 5.27 -11.47 -14.25
C ILE A 77 4.29 -10.59 -13.48
N PRO A 78 4.18 -9.27 -13.78
CA PRO A 78 3.15 -8.42 -13.19
C PRO A 78 1.76 -9.03 -13.42
N SER A 79 1.04 -9.30 -12.33
CA SER A 79 -0.17 -10.13 -12.35
C SER A 79 -1.41 -9.43 -11.80
N ASN A 80 -1.31 -8.13 -11.50
CA ASN A 80 -2.48 -7.26 -11.36
C ASN A 80 -2.22 -5.90 -12.02
N ILE A 81 -3.28 -5.17 -12.26
CA ILE A 81 -3.23 -3.87 -12.96
C ILE A 81 -2.24 -2.91 -12.31
N TRP A 82 -2.16 -2.89 -10.99
CA TRP A 82 -1.31 -1.98 -10.24
C TRP A 82 0.18 -2.30 -10.39
N ALA A 83 0.56 -3.59 -10.33
CA ALA A 83 1.95 -4.00 -10.60
C ALA A 83 2.36 -3.68 -12.04
N MET A 84 1.45 -3.87 -13.01
CA MET A 84 1.69 -3.54 -14.42
C MET A 84 1.85 -2.04 -14.64
N GLN A 85 0.94 -1.22 -14.09
CA GLN A 85 0.91 0.22 -14.35
C GLN A 85 2.03 0.98 -13.63
N LEU A 86 2.37 0.54 -12.41
CA LEU A 86 3.36 1.21 -11.58
C LEU A 86 4.80 0.70 -11.81
N GLY A 87 4.96 -0.49 -12.37
CA GLY A 87 6.27 -1.14 -12.49
C GLY A 87 6.93 -1.41 -11.14
N VAL A 88 6.12 -1.58 -10.08
CA VAL A 88 6.56 -1.96 -8.72
C VAL A 88 5.63 -2.99 -8.12
N ALA A 89 6.18 -3.96 -7.39
CA ALA A 89 5.43 -4.99 -6.69
C ALA A 89 5.86 -5.05 -5.23
N ASN A 90 4.89 -5.18 -4.33
CA ASN A 90 5.14 -5.44 -2.92
C ASN A 90 4.86 -6.91 -2.54
N THR A 91 4.43 -7.73 -3.50
CA THR A 91 4.05 -9.14 -3.29
C THR A 91 4.53 -9.97 -4.46
N ALA A 92 5.18 -11.10 -4.18
CA ALA A 92 5.55 -12.14 -5.13
C ALA A 92 4.96 -13.46 -4.67
N VAL A 93 4.32 -14.21 -5.57
CA VAL A 93 3.74 -15.53 -5.33
C VAL A 93 4.38 -16.54 -6.27
N PHE A 94 4.85 -17.66 -5.74
CA PHE A 94 5.56 -18.68 -6.48
C PHE A 94 4.61 -19.77 -6.99
N ASP A 95 4.77 -20.15 -8.24
CA ASP A 95 4.10 -21.30 -8.85
C ASP A 95 5.16 -22.36 -9.24
N TRP A 96 5.45 -23.24 -8.31
CA TRP A 96 6.47 -24.30 -8.50
C TRP A 96 6.04 -25.38 -9.48
N SER A 97 4.77 -25.41 -9.89
CA SER A 97 4.29 -26.30 -10.94
C SER A 97 4.58 -25.76 -12.35
N ASP A 98 4.80 -24.45 -12.46
CA ASP A 98 5.08 -23.76 -13.71
C ASP A 98 6.55 -23.32 -13.78
N MET A 99 7.41 -24.25 -14.16
CA MET A 99 8.83 -23.96 -14.38
C MET A 99 9.11 -23.41 -15.80
N GLU A 100 8.17 -23.57 -16.73
CA GLU A 100 8.32 -23.13 -18.12
C GLU A 100 8.29 -21.61 -18.24
N HIS A 101 7.41 -20.95 -17.47
CA HIS A 101 7.31 -19.49 -17.40
C HIS A 101 8.22 -18.88 -16.31
N GLY A 102 8.98 -19.71 -15.62
CA GLY A 102 10.04 -19.30 -14.71
C GLY A 102 11.26 -18.78 -15.45
N ARG A 103 12.19 -18.21 -14.71
CA ARG A 103 13.41 -17.64 -15.28
C ARG A 103 14.65 -18.18 -14.54
N ASP A 104 15.68 -18.54 -15.30
CA ASP A 104 16.99 -18.91 -14.77
C ASP A 104 16.94 -20.04 -13.69
N GLY A 105 16.00 -21.00 -13.84
CA GLY A 105 15.81 -22.10 -12.90
C GLY A 105 14.88 -21.80 -11.72
N LEU A 106 14.33 -20.59 -11.65
CA LEU A 106 13.25 -20.23 -10.72
C LEU A 106 11.90 -20.70 -11.24
N PRO A 107 10.90 -20.92 -10.37
CA PRO A 107 9.51 -21.15 -10.78
C PRO A 107 8.91 -19.88 -11.40
N ALA A 108 7.72 -19.97 -11.97
CA ALA A 108 6.96 -18.78 -12.33
C ALA A 108 6.66 -17.95 -11.06
N ILE A 109 6.98 -16.66 -11.12
CA ILE A 109 6.76 -15.71 -10.03
C ILE A 109 5.70 -14.70 -10.47
N ARG A 110 4.56 -14.68 -9.81
CA ARG A 110 3.49 -13.71 -10.05
C ARG A 110 3.66 -12.52 -9.14
N LEU A 111 3.73 -11.31 -9.71
CA LEU A 111 3.98 -10.07 -9.00
C LEU A 111 2.71 -9.25 -8.85
N TYR A 112 2.43 -8.81 -7.63
CA TYR A 112 1.27 -7.98 -7.31
C TYR A 112 1.69 -6.71 -6.57
N ASN A 113 0.88 -5.66 -6.72
CA ASN A 113 0.94 -4.48 -5.87
C ASN A 113 -0.36 -4.39 -5.07
N THR A 114 -0.26 -4.55 -3.76
CA THR A 114 -1.38 -4.43 -2.82
C THR A 114 -1.40 -3.09 -2.09
N ASP A 115 -0.38 -2.24 -2.26
CA ASP A 115 -0.30 -0.93 -1.60
C ASP A 115 -1.45 0.00 -2.04
N VAL A 116 -1.80 -0.01 -3.34
CA VAL A 116 -2.86 0.85 -3.87
C VAL A 116 -4.18 0.59 -3.17
N MET A 117 -4.61 -0.67 -3.16
CA MET A 117 -5.86 -1.05 -2.51
C MET A 117 -5.77 -0.98 -0.99
N GLY A 118 -4.59 -1.18 -0.39
CA GLY A 118 -4.34 -0.95 1.03
C GLY A 118 -4.64 0.50 1.44
N ILE A 119 -4.26 1.49 0.60
CA ILE A 119 -4.58 2.90 0.81
C ILE A 119 -6.09 3.14 0.68
N VAL A 120 -6.72 2.63 -0.37
CA VAL A 120 -8.17 2.80 -0.61
C VAL A 120 -8.97 2.25 0.55
N LEU A 121 -8.73 0.99 0.93
CA LEU A 121 -9.45 0.32 2.02
C LEU A 121 -9.22 0.99 3.38
N ALA A 122 -8.03 1.53 3.65
CA ALA A 122 -7.77 2.28 4.87
C ALA A 122 -8.62 3.55 4.97
N ILE A 123 -8.79 4.26 3.86
CA ILE A 123 -9.64 5.47 3.78
C ILE A 123 -11.11 5.10 3.93
N ASP A 124 -11.59 4.09 3.19
CA ASP A 124 -12.98 3.64 3.20
C ASP A 124 -13.40 3.16 4.60
N HIS A 125 -12.54 2.39 5.27
CA HIS A 125 -12.77 1.95 6.65
C HIS A 125 -12.91 3.13 7.62
N ALA A 126 -12.03 4.11 7.54
CA ALA A 126 -12.07 5.28 8.42
C ALA A 126 -13.29 6.18 8.18
N LEU A 127 -13.83 6.17 6.97
CA LEU A 127 -15.08 6.87 6.63
C LEU A 127 -16.34 6.10 7.02
N SER A 128 -16.21 4.92 7.65
CA SER A 128 -17.32 4.03 7.99
C SER A 128 -18.18 3.67 6.75
N GLN A 129 -17.59 3.73 5.57
CA GLN A 129 -18.21 3.20 4.36
C GLN A 129 -18.13 1.68 4.45
N PRO A 130 -19.26 0.95 4.50
CA PRO A 130 -19.18 -0.50 4.38
C PRO A 130 -18.61 -0.79 2.99
N SER A 131 -17.41 -1.34 2.94
CA SER A 131 -16.87 -1.88 1.71
C SER A 131 -17.73 -3.10 1.34
N SER A 132 -18.87 -2.85 0.69
CA SER A 132 -19.73 -3.89 0.11
C SER A 132 -19.11 -4.49 -1.14
N THR A 133 -17.84 -4.24 -1.34
CA THR A 133 -17.12 -4.58 -2.56
C THR A 133 -16.48 -5.95 -2.37
N ASP A 134 -16.85 -6.88 -3.24
CA ASP A 134 -16.19 -8.17 -3.38
C ASP A 134 -14.67 -7.98 -3.49
N VAL A 135 -13.93 -8.51 -2.52
CA VAL A 135 -12.46 -8.35 -2.44
C VAL A 135 -11.78 -8.93 -3.69
N ALA A 136 -12.33 -10.00 -4.28
CA ALA A 136 -11.84 -10.53 -5.54
C ALA A 136 -12.00 -9.50 -6.67
N ALA A 137 -13.12 -8.79 -6.71
CA ALA A 137 -13.34 -7.70 -7.64
C ALA A 137 -12.41 -6.50 -7.39
N LEU A 138 -12.09 -6.19 -6.12
CA LEU A 138 -11.13 -5.12 -5.77
C LEU A 138 -9.69 -5.45 -6.16
N LEU A 139 -9.28 -6.71 -6.02
CA LEU A 139 -7.93 -7.15 -6.36
C LEU A 139 -7.65 -7.02 -7.87
N ASP A 140 -8.68 -7.14 -8.70
CA ASP A 140 -8.61 -7.10 -10.15
C ASP A 140 -9.41 -5.94 -10.76
N ALA A 141 -9.91 -4.99 -9.92
CA ALA A 141 -10.70 -3.86 -10.37
C ALA A 141 -9.96 -3.00 -11.40
N GLU A 142 -10.61 -2.77 -12.53
CA GLU A 142 -10.10 -1.89 -13.57
C GLU A 142 -10.45 -0.43 -13.24
N PRO A 143 -9.50 0.51 -13.40
CA PRO A 143 -9.75 1.94 -13.11
C PRO A 143 -10.91 2.55 -13.88
N SER A 144 -11.24 2.00 -15.05
CA SER A 144 -12.34 2.47 -15.89
C SER A 144 -13.72 2.28 -15.27
N GLU A 145 -13.89 1.26 -14.42
CA GLU A 145 -15.15 1.02 -13.70
C GLU A 145 -15.35 2.03 -12.55
N ALA A 146 -14.25 2.42 -11.90
CA ALA A 146 -14.27 3.46 -10.87
C ALA A 146 -14.62 4.84 -11.44
N ALA A 147 -14.11 5.17 -12.63
CA ALA A 147 -14.40 6.44 -13.28
C ALA A 147 -15.89 6.64 -13.61
N SER A 148 -16.64 5.56 -13.78
CA SER A 148 -18.09 5.62 -14.06
C SER A 148 -18.95 5.92 -12.80
N ARG A 149 -18.34 5.87 -11.61
CA ARG A 149 -19.01 6.12 -10.31
C ARG A 149 -18.86 7.56 -9.81
N ARG A 150 -18.27 8.47 -10.60
CA ARG A 150 -18.07 9.86 -10.19
C ARG A 150 -19.36 10.49 -9.73
N SER A 151 -19.38 10.92 -8.47
CA SER A 151 -20.48 11.71 -7.91
C SER A 151 -20.70 12.99 -8.72
N GLU A 152 -21.95 13.40 -8.92
CA GLU A 152 -22.34 14.68 -9.52
C GLU A 152 -22.06 15.88 -8.58
N SER A 153 -20.97 15.87 -7.82
CA SER A 153 -20.59 17.02 -7.01
C SER A 153 -20.14 18.17 -7.93
N ASP A 154 -20.60 19.39 -7.65
CA ASP A 154 -20.28 20.58 -8.45
C ASP A 154 -18.80 20.91 -8.56
N ARG A 155 -17.94 20.28 -7.75
CA ARG A 155 -16.49 20.50 -7.72
C ARG A 155 -15.74 19.17 -7.57
N PRO A 156 -14.79 18.84 -8.48
CA PRO A 156 -13.89 17.70 -8.28
C PRO A 156 -13.09 17.83 -6.97
N ALA A 157 -12.97 16.75 -6.25
CA ALA A 157 -12.15 16.69 -5.05
C ALA A 157 -10.64 16.85 -5.40
N ARG A 158 -9.88 17.36 -4.46
CA ARG A 158 -8.44 17.63 -4.59
C ARG A 158 -7.66 16.80 -3.59
N ALA A 159 -6.57 16.19 -4.05
CA ALA A 159 -5.63 15.48 -3.18
C ALA A 159 -4.25 16.15 -3.16
N VAL A 160 -3.56 16.03 -2.04
CA VAL A 160 -2.15 16.38 -1.90
C VAL A 160 -1.39 15.15 -1.42
N ILE A 161 -0.32 14.79 -2.13
CA ILE A 161 0.57 13.68 -1.76
C ILE A 161 1.90 14.27 -1.29
N LEU A 162 2.25 14.02 -0.02
CA LEU A 162 3.54 14.43 0.54
C LEU A 162 4.57 13.33 0.27
N GLY A 163 5.55 13.63 -0.58
CA GLY A 163 6.55 12.68 -1.06
C GLY A 163 6.35 12.26 -2.51
N ASN A 164 7.40 11.73 -3.14
CA ASN A 164 7.39 11.30 -4.55
C ASN A 164 8.18 10.01 -4.79
N GLY A 165 8.21 9.10 -3.81
CA GLY A 165 8.79 7.76 -3.91
C GLY A 165 7.83 6.73 -4.52
N ASN A 166 8.18 5.44 -4.41
CA ASN A 166 7.34 4.35 -4.92
C ASN A 166 5.94 4.32 -4.27
N THR A 167 5.86 4.55 -2.95
CA THR A 167 4.58 4.60 -2.24
C THR A 167 3.74 5.81 -2.68
N ALA A 168 4.37 6.94 -3.04
CA ALA A 168 3.66 8.08 -3.59
C ALA A 168 3.00 7.73 -4.94
N MET A 169 3.63 6.92 -5.78
CA MET A 169 3.01 6.46 -7.02
C MET A 169 1.81 5.55 -6.76
N SER A 170 1.88 4.68 -5.74
CA SER A 170 0.71 3.92 -5.29
C SER A 170 -0.39 4.84 -4.75
N ALA A 171 -0.04 5.94 -4.07
CA ALA A 171 -0.99 6.94 -3.60
C ALA A 171 -1.66 7.71 -4.77
N VAL A 172 -0.91 8.06 -5.84
CA VAL A 172 -1.51 8.62 -7.07
C VAL A 172 -2.55 7.68 -7.65
N ALA A 173 -2.21 6.40 -7.79
CA ALA A 173 -3.14 5.39 -8.28
C ALA A 173 -4.36 5.22 -7.34
N ALA A 174 -4.14 5.18 -6.02
CA ALA A 174 -5.22 5.09 -5.04
C ALA A 174 -6.19 6.29 -5.12
N CYS A 175 -5.69 7.49 -5.35
CA CYS A 175 -6.52 8.69 -5.52
C CYS A 175 -7.51 8.59 -6.70
N THR A 176 -7.23 7.76 -7.71
CA THR A 176 -8.18 7.56 -8.81
C THR A 176 -9.41 6.75 -8.41
N MET A 177 -9.37 6.07 -7.26
CA MET A 177 -10.43 5.21 -6.73
C MET A 177 -11.00 5.71 -5.41
N ALA A 178 -10.21 6.43 -4.60
CA ALA A 178 -10.63 6.94 -3.31
C ALA A 178 -11.75 7.99 -3.43
N LEU A 179 -12.52 8.16 -2.35
CA LEU A 179 -13.63 9.12 -2.28
C LEU A 179 -14.62 8.97 -3.45
N ASP A 180 -15.03 7.74 -3.75
CA ASP A 180 -15.93 7.41 -4.87
C ASP A 180 -15.41 7.93 -6.23
N SER A 181 -14.11 7.93 -6.42
CA SER A 181 -13.44 8.43 -7.64
C SER A 181 -13.71 9.91 -7.95
N SER A 182 -14.04 10.72 -6.93
CA SER A 182 -14.35 12.14 -7.08
C SER A 182 -13.11 13.03 -7.26
N ILE A 183 -11.89 12.49 -7.02
CA ILE A 183 -10.65 13.26 -7.12
C ILE A 183 -10.37 13.58 -8.59
N GLY A 184 -10.29 14.86 -8.91
CA GLY A 184 -9.98 15.34 -10.26
C GLY A 184 -8.60 16.01 -10.38
N HIS A 185 -7.97 16.32 -9.24
CA HIS A 185 -6.67 16.97 -9.22
C HIS A 185 -5.78 16.47 -8.06
N ILE A 186 -4.54 16.14 -8.36
CA ILE A 186 -3.53 15.71 -7.40
C ILE A 186 -2.34 16.65 -7.44
N THR A 187 -1.88 17.11 -6.29
CA THR A 187 -0.61 17.83 -6.16
C THR A 187 0.39 16.97 -5.41
N ILE A 188 1.54 16.72 -6.02
CA ILE A 188 2.67 16.05 -5.36
C ILE A 188 3.58 17.12 -4.73
N ALA A 189 3.70 17.08 -3.41
CA ALA A 189 4.56 17.98 -2.65
C ALA A 189 5.83 17.25 -2.18
N ALA A 190 7.00 17.64 -2.69
CA ALA A 190 8.26 16.95 -2.42
C ALA A 190 9.46 17.90 -2.38
N ARG A 191 10.60 17.43 -1.82
CA ARG A 191 11.87 18.17 -1.84
C ARG A 191 12.42 18.35 -3.27
N HIS A 192 12.16 17.41 -4.15
CA HIS A 192 12.52 17.41 -5.57
C HIS A 192 11.26 17.13 -6.39
N PRO A 193 10.41 18.15 -6.63
CA PRO A 193 9.08 17.98 -7.19
C PRO A 193 9.07 17.34 -8.58
N ASP A 194 10.10 17.61 -9.39
CA ASP A 194 10.18 17.08 -10.77
C ASP A 194 10.43 15.57 -10.83
N ARG A 195 10.88 14.96 -9.72
CA ARG A 195 11.16 13.54 -9.68
C ARG A 195 9.86 12.74 -9.78
N ASN A 196 9.78 11.82 -10.74
CA ASN A 196 8.62 10.97 -11.05
C ASN A 196 7.35 11.74 -11.47
N LEU A 197 7.42 13.04 -11.74
CA LEU A 197 6.26 13.84 -12.12
C LEU A 197 5.64 13.34 -13.43
N ASP A 198 6.44 13.06 -14.45
CA ASP A 198 5.96 12.57 -15.74
C ASP A 198 5.22 11.21 -15.58
N LEU A 199 5.76 10.31 -14.76
CA LEU A 199 5.12 9.05 -14.44
C LEU A 199 3.78 9.25 -13.70
N ALA A 200 3.76 10.16 -12.73
CA ALA A 200 2.54 10.45 -11.97
C ALA A 200 1.47 11.11 -12.85
N ALA A 201 1.86 12.02 -13.72
CA ALA A 201 0.93 12.67 -14.67
C ALA A 201 0.36 11.68 -15.68
N ASP A 202 1.19 10.81 -16.23
CA ASP A 202 0.77 9.73 -17.12
C ASP A 202 -0.18 8.74 -16.43
N LEU A 203 0.12 8.33 -15.19
CA LEU A 203 -0.76 7.50 -14.37
C LEU A 203 -2.12 8.16 -14.13
N GLY A 204 -2.13 9.42 -13.67
CA GLY A 204 -3.37 10.16 -13.42
C GLY A 204 -4.25 10.25 -14.65
N ALA A 205 -3.64 10.55 -15.81
CA ALA A 205 -4.36 10.65 -17.07
C ALA A 205 -4.95 9.31 -17.53
N ARG A 206 -4.16 8.22 -17.43
CA ARG A 206 -4.58 6.87 -17.90
C ARG A 206 -5.61 6.22 -16.98
N LEU A 207 -5.45 6.39 -15.65
CA LEU A 207 -6.25 5.65 -14.69
C LEU A 207 -7.58 6.33 -14.32
N GLY A 208 -7.74 7.62 -14.55
CA GLY A 208 -8.98 8.30 -14.18
C GLY A 208 -9.18 9.69 -14.79
N GLY A 209 -8.33 10.11 -15.72
CA GLY A 209 -8.37 11.47 -16.26
C GLY A 209 -8.08 12.53 -15.19
N VAL A 210 -7.28 12.17 -14.19
CA VAL A 210 -6.90 13.05 -13.07
C VAL A 210 -5.70 13.89 -13.48
N THR A 211 -5.77 15.20 -13.24
CA THR A 211 -4.65 16.11 -13.47
C THR A 211 -3.66 16.01 -12.31
N VAL A 212 -2.37 15.91 -12.62
CA VAL A 212 -1.31 15.86 -11.61
C VAL A 212 -0.33 17.00 -11.82
N ASP A 213 -0.07 17.79 -10.77
CA ASP A 213 1.01 18.76 -10.70
C ASP A 213 1.97 18.49 -9.54
N ALA A 214 3.06 19.24 -9.47
CA ALA A 214 3.99 19.10 -8.36
C ALA A 214 4.45 20.48 -7.87
N MET A 215 4.88 20.52 -6.59
CA MET A 215 5.41 21.72 -5.94
C MET A 215 6.42 21.37 -4.84
N PRO A 216 7.25 22.36 -4.42
CA PRO A 216 8.10 22.18 -3.25
C PRO A 216 7.28 21.88 -1.99
N LEU A 217 7.73 20.91 -1.18
CA LEU A 217 7.05 20.49 0.06
C LEU A 217 6.83 21.70 1.02
N ALA A 218 7.81 22.59 1.13
CA ALA A 218 7.73 23.74 2.03
C ALA A 218 6.63 24.77 1.65
N GLU A 219 6.15 24.74 0.41
CA GLU A 219 5.14 25.66 -0.12
C GLU A 219 3.73 25.04 -0.11
N ALA A 220 3.59 23.77 0.30
CA ALA A 220 2.37 23.02 0.13
C ALA A 220 1.36 23.14 1.29
N VAL A 221 1.68 23.89 2.36
CA VAL A 221 0.87 23.94 3.60
C VAL A 221 -0.56 24.39 3.32
N ASP A 222 -0.76 25.53 2.66
CA ASP A 222 -2.11 26.03 2.37
C ASP A 222 -2.90 25.09 1.46
N LYS A 223 -2.20 24.48 0.48
CA LYS A 223 -2.81 23.54 -0.45
C LYS A 223 -3.24 22.25 0.26
N ALA A 224 -2.41 21.75 1.19
CA ALA A 224 -2.74 20.60 2.01
C ALA A 224 -3.92 20.89 2.98
N CYS A 225 -3.92 22.04 3.64
CA CYS A 225 -5.02 22.42 4.54
C CYS A 225 -6.37 22.57 3.82
N THR A 226 -6.38 22.86 2.52
CA THR A 226 -7.60 23.04 1.72
C THR A 226 -7.92 21.87 0.80
N ALA A 227 -7.14 20.79 0.84
CA ALA A 227 -7.37 19.56 0.10
C ALA A 227 -8.45 18.70 0.77
N ASP A 228 -9.15 17.90 -0.01
CA ASP A 228 -10.15 16.96 0.47
C ASP A 228 -9.48 15.66 1.00
N LEU A 229 -8.29 15.31 0.46
CA LEU A 229 -7.46 14.19 0.88
C LEU A 229 -5.97 14.57 0.89
N VAL A 230 -5.28 14.22 1.97
CA VAL A 230 -3.82 14.32 2.06
C VAL A 230 -3.25 12.95 2.36
N ILE A 231 -2.26 12.50 1.58
CA ILE A 231 -1.56 11.23 1.83
C ILE A 231 -0.08 11.55 2.05
N SER A 232 0.41 11.36 3.27
CA SER A 232 1.83 11.46 3.59
C SER A 232 2.51 10.13 3.33
N THR A 233 3.48 10.13 2.40
CA THR A 233 4.33 8.96 2.08
C THR A 233 5.78 9.20 2.49
N LEU A 234 5.99 10.18 3.35
CA LEU A 234 7.31 10.54 3.86
C LEU A 234 7.77 9.51 4.90
N PRO A 235 9.09 9.28 5.03
CA PRO A 235 9.63 8.46 6.12
C PRO A 235 9.33 9.06 7.49
N ALA A 236 9.39 8.25 8.54
CA ALA A 236 9.25 8.70 9.92
C ALA A 236 10.09 9.95 10.20
N HIS A 237 9.51 10.92 10.91
CA HIS A 237 10.09 12.22 11.24
C HIS A 237 10.35 13.17 10.07
N ALA A 238 10.26 12.72 8.82
CA ALA A 238 10.48 13.60 7.66
C ALA A 238 9.35 14.61 7.45
N ALA A 239 8.17 14.34 7.98
CA ALA A 239 7.01 15.24 7.97
C ALA A 239 6.99 16.24 9.16
N ASP A 240 7.85 16.13 10.17
CA ASP A 240 7.82 16.98 11.38
C ASP A 240 7.97 18.49 11.07
N PRO A 241 8.86 18.92 10.14
CA PRO A 241 8.93 20.32 9.74
C PRO A 241 7.64 20.81 9.07
N PHE A 242 7.00 19.97 8.27
CA PHE A 242 5.73 20.27 7.63
C PHE A 242 4.59 20.34 8.65
N ALA A 243 4.56 19.43 9.63
CA ALA A 243 3.59 19.44 10.73
C ALA A 243 3.68 20.77 11.52
N ARG A 244 4.89 21.23 11.85
CA ARG A 244 5.09 22.53 12.50
C ARG A 244 4.56 23.68 11.64
N ALA A 245 4.87 23.66 10.36
CA ALA A 245 4.38 24.69 9.44
C ALA A 245 2.83 24.70 9.35
N VAL A 246 2.18 23.52 9.39
CA VAL A 246 0.71 23.43 9.47
C VAL A 246 0.21 24.00 10.79
N ALA A 247 0.86 23.69 11.93
CA ALA A 247 0.44 24.19 13.24
C ALA A 247 0.52 25.71 13.33
N ASP A 248 1.56 26.32 12.77
CA ASP A 248 1.83 27.76 12.80
C ASP A 248 1.11 28.55 11.70
N ALA A 249 0.50 27.86 10.73
CA ALA A 249 -0.13 28.52 9.59
C ALA A 249 -1.31 29.42 10.04
N PRO A 250 -1.31 30.70 9.61
CA PRO A 250 -2.42 31.62 9.91
C PRO A 250 -3.66 31.35 9.03
N GLY A 251 -3.53 30.44 8.06
CA GLY A 251 -4.56 30.09 7.09
C GLY A 251 -5.67 29.19 7.65
N PRO A 252 -6.50 28.64 6.78
CA PRO A 252 -7.58 27.76 7.18
C PRO A 252 -7.04 26.50 7.88
N ALA A 253 -7.82 26.00 8.85
CA ALA A 253 -7.54 24.69 9.43
C ALA A 253 -7.67 23.61 8.37
N PRO A 254 -6.95 22.48 8.51
CA PRO A 254 -7.17 21.31 7.66
C PRO A 254 -8.66 20.92 7.65
N CYS A 255 -9.20 20.65 6.47
CA CYS A 255 -10.62 20.30 6.31
C CYS A 255 -10.82 18.89 5.74
N GLY A 256 -9.81 18.32 5.12
CA GLY A 256 -9.86 17.01 4.53
C GLY A 256 -9.23 15.91 5.40
N ILE A 257 -9.23 14.70 4.87
CA ILE A 257 -8.68 13.52 5.51
C ILE A 257 -7.16 13.48 5.33
N LEU A 258 -6.42 13.17 6.39
CA LEU A 258 -5.02 12.78 6.31
C LEU A 258 -4.87 11.27 6.46
N LEU A 259 -4.16 10.62 5.53
CA LEU A 259 -3.55 9.32 5.74
C LEU A 259 -2.03 9.51 5.81
N ASP A 260 -1.43 9.20 6.97
CA ASP A 260 0.04 9.14 7.10
C ASP A 260 0.47 7.68 7.08
N VAL A 261 1.29 7.26 6.09
CA VAL A 261 1.71 5.86 5.93
C VAL A 261 2.68 5.38 7.02
N VAL A 262 3.15 6.28 7.87
CA VAL A 262 3.99 5.94 9.03
C VAL A 262 3.12 5.33 10.13
N TYR A 263 3.56 4.17 10.64
CA TYR A 263 2.89 3.48 11.76
C TYR A 263 3.73 3.46 13.05
N ASP A 264 5.01 3.87 12.96
CA ASP A 264 5.90 4.05 14.12
C ASP A 264 6.84 5.25 13.84
N PRO A 265 6.78 6.34 14.67
CA PRO A 265 5.93 6.54 15.86
C PRO A 265 4.44 6.72 15.52
N ARG A 266 3.56 6.39 16.50
CA ARG A 266 2.11 6.57 16.39
C ARG A 266 1.51 7.25 17.64
N PRO A 267 0.76 8.36 17.49
CA PRO A 267 0.57 9.13 16.25
C PRO A 267 1.84 9.92 15.88
N THR A 268 2.01 10.22 14.57
CA THR A 268 3.06 11.14 14.10
C THR A 268 2.74 12.59 14.51
N ASP A 269 3.72 13.48 14.45
CA ASP A 269 3.47 14.91 14.71
C ASP A 269 2.46 15.50 13.73
N LEU A 270 2.51 15.06 12.46
CA LEU A 270 1.56 15.49 11.44
C LEU A 270 0.12 15.06 11.77
N MET A 271 -0.07 13.81 12.20
CA MET A 271 -1.38 13.31 12.62
C MET A 271 -1.92 14.09 13.83
N ARG A 272 -1.06 14.36 14.84
CA ARG A 272 -1.47 15.16 16.02
C ARG A 272 -1.97 16.53 15.61
N VAL A 273 -1.16 17.26 14.84
CA VAL A 273 -1.53 18.62 14.37
C VAL A 273 -2.81 18.60 13.57
N TRP A 274 -2.99 17.59 12.72
CA TRP A 274 -4.21 17.45 11.89
C TRP A 274 -5.46 17.25 12.76
N SER A 275 -5.39 16.32 13.72
CA SER A 275 -6.48 16.03 14.66
C SER A 275 -6.76 17.19 15.61
N ASP A 276 -5.73 17.85 16.15
CA ASP A 276 -5.87 19.00 17.04
C ASP A 276 -6.57 20.19 16.36
N ARG A 277 -6.49 20.27 15.05
CA ARG A 277 -7.18 21.26 14.22
C ARG A 277 -8.56 20.78 13.71
N GLY A 278 -9.04 19.63 14.19
CA GLY A 278 -10.40 19.14 14.01
C GLY A 278 -10.65 18.28 12.77
N ALA A 279 -9.60 17.89 12.05
CA ALA A 279 -9.73 17.04 10.86
C ALA A 279 -9.40 15.57 11.15
N LEU A 280 -9.88 14.66 10.32
CA LEU A 280 -9.65 13.23 10.45
C LEU A 280 -8.22 12.87 10.05
N ALA A 281 -7.49 12.17 10.93
CA ALA A 281 -6.18 11.60 10.63
C ALA A 281 -6.19 10.08 10.78
N ILE A 282 -5.73 9.39 9.74
CA ILE A 282 -5.63 7.94 9.63
C ILE A 282 -4.14 7.58 9.70
N GLY A 283 -3.78 6.65 10.57
CA GLY A 283 -2.39 6.20 10.70
C GLY A 283 -2.05 5.08 9.73
N GLY A 284 -0.75 4.92 9.49
CA GLY A 284 -0.21 3.94 8.54
C GLY A 284 -0.46 2.48 8.91
N GLN A 285 -0.84 2.21 10.17
CA GLN A 285 -1.26 0.88 10.58
C GLN A 285 -2.49 0.38 9.82
N GLU A 286 -3.41 1.27 9.41
CA GLU A 286 -4.56 0.87 8.59
C GLU A 286 -4.12 0.42 7.19
N MET A 287 -3.27 1.20 6.53
CA MET A 287 -2.69 0.78 5.25
C MET A 287 -1.88 -0.51 5.38
N LEU A 288 -1.07 -0.64 6.46
CA LEU A 288 -0.28 -1.84 6.72
C LEU A 288 -1.16 -3.08 6.88
N LEU A 289 -2.29 -2.95 7.59
CA LEU A 289 -3.26 -4.01 7.79
C LEU A 289 -3.87 -4.45 6.45
N TYR A 290 -4.49 -3.52 5.73
CA TYR A 290 -5.24 -3.88 4.53
C TYR A 290 -4.36 -4.40 3.40
N GLN A 291 -3.16 -3.82 3.17
CA GLN A 291 -2.25 -4.38 2.18
C GLN A 291 -1.76 -5.79 2.56
N ALA A 292 -1.60 -6.09 3.87
CA ALA A 292 -1.22 -7.41 4.34
C ALA A 292 -2.36 -8.44 4.21
N ILE A 293 -3.61 -8.05 4.48
CA ILE A 293 -4.79 -8.88 4.21
C ILE A 293 -4.79 -9.31 2.74
N LEU A 294 -4.62 -8.37 1.82
CA LEU A 294 -4.58 -8.66 0.39
C LEU A 294 -3.39 -9.56 0.00
N GLN A 295 -2.24 -9.44 0.67
CA GLN A 295 -1.11 -10.34 0.50
C GLN A 295 -1.44 -11.77 0.96
N VAL A 296 -2.07 -11.93 2.13
CA VAL A 296 -2.53 -13.24 2.62
C VAL A 296 -3.48 -13.89 1.62
N VAL A 297 -4.48 -13.14 1.13
CA VAL A 297 -5.43 -13.65 0.13
C VAL A 297 -4.70 -14.14 -1.12
N ARG A 298 -3.70 -13.42 -1.63
CA ARG A 298 -2.92 -13.85 -2.81
C ARG A 298 -2.03 -15.06 -2.53
N MET A 299 -1.36 -15.12 -1.38
CA MET A 299 -0.47 -16.22 -1.04
C MET A 299 -1.23 -17.50 -0.72
N VAL A 300 -2.28 -17.42 0.11
CA VAL A 300 -3.10 -18.58 0.49
C VAL A 300 -4.01 -19.01 -0.65
N GLY A 301 -4.65 -18.07 -1.35
CA GLY A 301 -5.55 -18.33 -2.48
C GLY A 301 -4.86 -19.02 -3.65
N SER A 302 -3.55 -18.80 -3.86
CA SER A 302 -2.78 -19.53 -4.87
C SER A 302 -2.73 -21.04 -4.63
N GLN A 303 -2.96 -21.47 -3.38
CA GLN A 303 -2.98 -22.88 -2.96
C GLN A 303 -4.40 -23.43 -2.72
N SER A 304 -5.44 -22.57 -2.77
CA SER A 304 -6.82 -22.96 -2.45
C SER A 304 -7.82 -22.20 -3.32
N THR A 305 -8.95 -22.80 -3.61
CA THR A 305 -10.07 -22.21 -4.38
C THR A 305 -11.03 -21.38 -3.52
N THR A 306 -10.69 -21.04 -2.27
CA THR A 306 -11.63 -20.50 -1.26
C THR A 306 -11.40 -18.98 -1.01
N ASP A 307 -11.34 -18.14 -2.04
CA ASP A 307 -11.10 -16.70 -1.88
C ASP A 307 -12.26 -15.91 -1.26
N LEU A 308 -13.49 -16.44 -1.37
CA LEU A 308 -14.70 -15.77 -0.88
C LEU A 308 -14.83 -15.89 0.63
N GLY A 309 -14.77 -14.78 1.35
CA GLY A 309 -14.95 -14.70 2.80
C GLY A 309 -13.66 -14.78 3.63
N MET A 310 -12.49 -14.99 3.02
CA MET A 310 -11.22 -15.05 3.76
C MET A 310 -10.93 -13.74 4.49
N MET A 311 -11.19 -12.61 3.88
CA MET A 311 -10.95 -11.29 4.47
C MET A 311 -11.76 -11.09 5.75
N ASP A 312 -13.05 -11.48 5.75
CA ASP A 312 -13.92 -11.38 6.92
C ASP A 312 -13.40 -12.21 8.11
N ILE A 313 -12.75 -13.35 7.81
CA ILE A 313 -12.17 -14.23 8.84
C ILE A 313 -10.90 -13.62 9.43
N ILE A 314 -10.03 -13.03 8.59
CA ILE A 314 -8.67 -12.65 9.02
C ILE A 314 -8.55 -11.21 9.47
N GLU A 315 -9.41 -10.27 9.04
CA GLU A 315 -9.25 -8.84 9.35
C GLU A 315 -9.18 -8.60 10.85
N GLN A 316 -10.16 -9.07 11.61
CA GLN A 316 -10.20 -8.79 13.05
C GLN A 316 -9.05 -9.44 13.83
N PRO A 317 -8.66 -10.71 13.61
CA PRO A 317 -7.46 -11.28 14.22
C PRO A 317 -6.17 -10.54 13.87
N MET A 318 -5.99 -10.13 12.61
CA MET A 318 -4.82 -9.36 12.19
C MET A 318 -4.79 -7.98 12.84
N ARG A 319 -5.92 -7.29 12.91
CA ARG A 319 -6.07 -5.98 13.55
C ARG A 319 -5.71 -6.06 15.02
N GLN A 320 -6.24 -7.06 15.75
CA GLN A 320 -5.92 -7.27 17.15
C GLN A 320 -4.42 -7.52 17.36
N ALA A 321 -3.82 -8.41 16.58
CA ALA A 321 -2.40 -8.71 16.67
C ALA A 321 -1.52 -7.47 16.37
N LEU A 322 -1.94 -6.64 15.42
CA LEU A 322 -1.26 -5.38 15.11
C LEU A 322 -1.32 -4.38 16.27
N GLU A 323 -2.50 -4.19 16.88
CA GLU A 323 -2.66 -3.27 18.02
C GLU A 323 -1.88 -3.73 19.27
N GLU A 324 -1.74 -5.04 19.48
CA GLU A 324 -0.93 -5.60 20.56
C GLU A 324 0.59 -5.43 20.33
N ALA A 325 1.02 -5.26 19.08
CA ALA A 325 2.42 -5.12 18.69
C ALA A 325 2.88 -3.67 18.56
N LEU A 326 1.97 -2.69 18.50
CA LEU A 326 2.23 -1.25 18.43
C LEU A 326 2.21 -0.61 19.81
#